data_161aba74145a7cf4a6a45745457fa6ae
#
_entry.id   161aba74145a7cf4a6a45745457fa6ae
#
_cell.length_a   1.000
_cell.length_b   1.000
_cell.length_c   1.000
_cell.angle_alpha   90.00
_cell.angle_beta   90.00
_cell.angle_gamma   90.00
#
_symmetry.space_group_name_H-M   'P 1'
#
loop_
_entity.id
_entity.type
_entity.pdbx_description
1 polymer ?
#
loop_
_entity_poly.entity_id
_entity_poly.type
_entity_poly.pdbx_seq_one_letter_code
_entity_poly.pdbx_strand_id
1 'polypeptide(L)'
;MVSTKITSSDIAEIDRKLKTYIGDMVKIEYLENCLKTMIPNDASRFCHIKLAELYANRLMYGPAAKHLDSAADTAVTYKDKIDCYMKEVIYLIKMSDYLMIDKAYKKALMLANNAEKLQVKDSLKKLLLDQAAEYDKKNQRSKSAQIYERLIEMPILNDEERKELMNKLAGLNSKLGRLKDAMRYEQMVKRPIEHKRQDPENEVRKVSFEDLGIDRV
;
A
#
# COMPACT_ATOMS: atom_id res chain seq x y z
N MET A 1 4.23 27.26 -25.75
CA MET A 1 3.56 27.07 -24.44
C MET A 1 2.12 26.65 -24.70
N VAL A 2 1.76 25.42 -24.36
CA VAL A 2 0.38 24.95 -24.45
C VAL A 2 -0.39 25.58 -23.29
N SER A 3 -1.46 26.33 -23.60
CA SER A 3 -2.29 26.96 -22.56
C SER A 3 -2.97 25.85 -21.76
N THR A 4 -2.54 25.63 -20.54
CA THR A 4 -3.12 24.64 -19.58
C THR A 4 -4.35 25.20 -18.84
N LYS A 5 -4.98 26.28 -19.39
CA LYS A 5 -6.19 26.84 -18.79
C LYS A 5 -7.31 25.81 -18.73
N ILE A 6 -7.79 25.54 -17.52
CA ILE A 6 -8.95 24.71 -17.29
C ILE A 6 -10.19 25.49 -17.68
N THR A 7 -11.05 24.89 -18.49
CA THR A 7 -12.32 25.47 -18.91
C THR A 7 -13.51 24.83 -18.20
N SER A 8 -13.31 23.71 -17.48
CA SER A 8 -14.39 23.00 -16.79
C SER A 8 -13.85 22.21 -15.58
N SER A 9 -14.72 22.01 -14.58
CA SER A 9 -14.50 21.13 -13.43
C SER A 9 -15.07 19.73 -13.64
N ASP A 10 -15.53 19.41 -14.87
CA ASP A 10 -16.13 18.12 -15.19
C ASP A 10 -15.06 17.07 -15.51
N ILE A 11 -15.20 15.89 -14.91
CA ILE A 11 -14.31 14.74 -15.08
C ILE A 11 -14.19 14.34 -16.55
N ALA A 12 -15.31 14.33 -17.29
CA ALA A 12 -15.32 13.93 -18.69
C ALA A 12 -14.49 14.87 -19.56
N GLU A 13 -14.53 16.17 -19.28
CA GLU A 13 -13.72 17.15 -20.00
C GLU A 13 -12.24 17.06 -19.61
N ILE A 14 -11.93 16.85 -18.32
CA ILE A 14 -10.55 16.61 -17.87
C ILE A 14 -9.96 15.40 -18.56
N ASP A 15 -10.69 14.25 -18.57
CA ASP A 15 -10.23 13.03 -19.23
C ASP A 15 -10.05 13.20 -20.75
N ARG A 16 -10.96 13.90 -21.40
CA ARG A 16 -10.85 14.23 -22.82
C ARG A 16 -9.58 15.02 -23.13
N LYS A 17 -9.28 16.06 -22.31
CA LYS A 17 -8.07 16.87 -22.48
C LYS A 17 -6.80 16.06 -22.22
N LEU A 18 -6.79 15.21 -21.20
CA LEU A 18 -5.66 14.33 -20.92
C LEU A 18 -5.29 13.44 -22.11
N LYS A 19 -6.29 12.99 -22.87
CA LYS A 19 -6.07 12.17 -24.08
C LYS A 19 -5.45 12.97 -25.24
N THR A 20 -5.61 14.28 -25.26
CA THR A 20 -5.01 15.14 -26.31
C THR A 20 -3.56 15.51 -26.01
N TYR A 21 -3.11 15.43 -24.76
CA TYR A 21 -1.74 15.79 -24.41
C TYR A 21 -0.77 14.63 -24.70
N ILE A 22 0.34 14.97 -25.33
CA ILE A 22 1.45 14.04 -25.59
C ILE A 22 2.50 14.23 -24.50
N GLY A 23 2.81 13.15 -23.80
CA GLY A 23 3.84 13.11 -22.75
C GLY A 23 3.30 13.32 -21.34
N ASP A 24 3.87 12.53 -20.43
CA ASP A 24 3.41 12.45 -19.03
C ASP A 24 3.60 13.75 -18.26
N MET A 25 4.69 14.51 -18.55
CA MET A 25 4.96 15.78 -17.84
C MET A 25 3.88 16.82 -18.09
N VAL A 26 3.41 16.93 -19.35
CA VAL A 26 2.34 17.89 -19.70
C VAL A 26 1.03 17.48 -19.03
N LYS A 27 0.75 16.17 -18.97
CA LYS A 27 -0.43 15.64 -18.26
C LYS A 27 -0.35 15.92 -16.75
N ILE A 28 0.82 15.71 -16.15
CA ILE A 28 1.05 16.01 -14.72
C ILE A 28 0.80 17.50 -14.46
N GLU A 29 1.45 18.38 -15.20
CA GLU A 29 1.28 19.83 -15.06
C GLU A 29 -0.19 20.26 -15.21
N TYR A 30 -0.88 19.70 -16.20
CA TYR A 30 -2.30 19.98 -16.41
C TYR A 30 -3.15 19.55 -15.19
N LEU A 31 -2.97 18.33 -14.67
CA LEU A 31 -3.71 17.84 -13.52
C LEU A 31 -3.39 18.60 -12.23
N GLU A 32 -2.13 18.95 -12.00
CA GLU A 32 -1.73 19.78 -10.87
C GLU A 32 -2.38 21.19 -10.96
N ASN A 33 -2.49 21.76 -12.15
CA ASN A 33 -3.20 23.01 -12.34
C ASN A 33 -4.71 22.85 -12.13
N CYS A 34 -5.31 21.70 -12.48
CA CYS A 34 -6.70 21.38 -12.12
C CYS A 34 -6.90 21.42 -10.60
N LEU A 35 -6.01 20.81 -9.84
CA LEU A 35 -6.11 20.75 -8.38
C LEU A 35 -5.90 22.10 -7.68
N LYS A 36 -5.23 23.08 -8.33
CA LYS A 36 -5.08 24.45 -7.80
C LYS A 36 -6.36 25.26 -7.89
N THR A 37 -7.34 24.81 -8.65
CA THR A 37 -8.64 25.47 -8.78
C THR A 37 -9.67 24.78 -7.90
N MET A 38 -10.73 25.49 -7.51
CA MET A 38 -11.83 24.87 -6.77
C MET A 38 -12.61 23.93 -7.70
N ILE A 39 -12.32 22.64 -7.63
CA ILE A 39 -13.02 21.58 -8.35
C ILE A 39 -13.79 20.70 -7.38
N PRO A 40 -14.89 20.06 -7.81
CA PRO A 40 -15.64 19.08 -6.98
C PRO A 40 -14.76 17.96 -6.48
N ASN A 41 -15.11 17.38 -5.33
CA ASN A 41 -14.33 16.30 -4.70
C ASN A 41 -14.13 15.10 -5.64
N ASP A 42 -15.13 14.74 -6.43
CA ASP A 42 -15.02 13.63 -7.39
C ASP A 42 -14.00 13.93 -8.49
N ALA A 43 -13.97 15.16 -9.01
CA ALA A 43 -13.00 15.60 -10.00
C ALA A 43 -11.60 15.69 -9.37
N SER A 44 -11.50 16.17 -8.13
CA SER A 44 -10.24 16.20 -7.38
C SER A 44 -9.70 14.77 -7.18
N ARG A 45 -10.55 13.83 -6.72
CA ARG A 45 -10.19 12.42 -6.59
C ARG A 45 -9.70 11.84 -7.92
N PHE A 46 -10.42 12.09 -9.00
CA PHE A 46 -10.01 11.64 -10.33
C PHE A 46 -8.61 12.18 -10.70
N CYS A 47 -8.36 13.48 -10.50
CA CYS A 47 -7.07 14.10 -10.77
C CYS A 47 -5.95 13.44 -9.93
N HIS A 48 -6.18 13.23 -8.65
CA HIS A 48 -5.20 12.59 -7.77
C HIS A 48 -4.90 11.15 -8.19
N ILE A 49 -5.90 10.35 -8.55
CA ILE A 49 -5.68 8.98 -9.05
C ILE A 49 -4.87 9.00 -10.35
N LYS A 50 -5.20 9.90 -11.29
CA LYS A 50 -4.46 10.02 -12.56
C LYS A 50 -3.01 10.49 -12.34
N LEU A 51 -2.77 11.43 -11.42
CA LEU A 51 -1.42 11.83 -11.04
C LEU A 51 -0.63 10.67 -10.45
N ALA A 52 -1.24 9.87 -9.56
CA ALA A 52 -0.60 8.70 -8.99
C ALA A 52 -0.17 7.70 -10.08
N GLU A 53 -1.03 7.43 -11.06
CA GLU A 53 -0.72 6.57 -12.22
C GLU A 53 0.46 7.13 -13.03
N LEU A 54 0.45 8.42 -13.35
CA LEU A 54 1.50 9.06 -14.15
C LEU A 54 2.85 9.10 -13.41
N TYR A 55 2.84 9.40 -12.10
CA TYR A 55 4.07 9.36 -11.30
C TYR A 55 4.60 7.93 -11.16
N ALA A 56 3.73 6.94 -11.00
CA ALA A 56 4.13 5.54 -10.92
C ALA A 56 4.75 5.02 -12.23
N ASN A 57 4.22 5.42 -13.39
CA ASN A 57 4.80 5.10 -14.70
C ASN A 57 6.24 5.63 -14.84
N ARG A 58 6.55 6.71 -14.14
CA ARG A 58 7.88 7.31 -14.08
C ARG A 58 8.74 6.76 -12.93
N LEU A 59 8.31 5.69 -12.27
CA LEU A 59 8.96 5.08 -11.10
C LEU A 59 9.07 6.03 -9.89
N MET A 60 8.28 7.11 -9.87
CA MET A 60 8.21 8.09 -8.78
C MET A 60 7.16 7.67 -7.76
N TYR A 61 7.41 6.58 -7.06
CA TYR A 61 6.40 5.96 -6.17
C TYR A 61 6.04 6.80 -4.95
N GLY A 62 6.95 7.66 -4.44
CA GLY A 62 6.67 8.54 -3.30
C GLY A 62 5.58 9.57 -3.61
N PRO A 63 5.71 10.40 -4.66
CA PRO A 63 4.63 11.25 -5.13
C PRO A 63 3.35 10.49 -5.47
N ALA A 64 3.46 9.30 -6.11
CA ALA A 64 2.30 8.48 -6.43
C ALA A 64 1.52 8.06 -5.19
N ALA A 65 2.20 7.62 -4.13
CA ALA A 65 1.57 7.26 -2.85
C ALA A 65 0.87 8.47 -2.20
N LYS A 66 1.53 9.64 -2.15
CA LYS A 66 0.94 10.87 -1.61
C LYS A 66 -0.35 11.28 -2.33
N HIS A 67 -0.39 11.16 -3.65
CA HIS A 67 -1.59 11.47 -4.41
C HIS A 67 -2.72 10.46 -4.13
N LEU A 68 -2.42 9.20 -3.83
CA LEU A 68 -3.45 8.23 -3.43
C LEU A 68 -3.99 8.49 -2.02
N ASP A 69 -3.15 8.91 -1.08
CA ASP A 69 -3.60 9.37 0.24
C ASP A 69 -4.56 10.56 0.09
N SER A 70 -4.18 11.59 -0.70
CA SER A 70 -5.06 12.73 -1.01
C SER A 70 -6.34 12.31 -1.76
N ALA A 71 -6.29 11.30 -2.62
CA ALA A 71 -7.48 10.76 -3.28
C ALA A 71 -8.44 10.09 -2.28
N ALA A 72 -7.89 9.43 -1.25
CA ALA A 72 -8.70 8.86 -0.17
C ALA A 72 -9.41 9.94 0.66
N ASP A 73 -8.74 11.08 0.92
CA ASP A 73 -9.35 12.20 1.67
C ASP A 73 -10.56 12.79 0.94
N THR A 74 -10.50 12.86 -0.39
CA THR A 74 -11.59 13.39 -1.22
C THR A 74 -12.68 12.35 -1.58
N ALA A 75 -12.46 11.08 -1.26
CA ALA A 75 -13.42 10.01 -1.54
C ALA A 75 -14.63 10.08 -0.62
N VAL A 76 -15.83 9.91 -1.18
CA VAL A 76 -17.10 9.98 -0.44
C VAL A 76 -17.42 8.66 0.26
N THR A 77 -17.13 7.52 -0.38
CA THR A 77 -17.48 6.22 0.18
C THR A 77 -16.28 5.57 0.89
N TYR A 78 -16.57 4.81 1.96
CA TYR A 78 -15.51 4.04 2.65
C TYR A 78 -14.82 3.04 1.71
N LYS A 79 -15.57 2.44 0.80
CA LYS A 79 -15.01 1.52 -0.19
C LYS A 79 -13.97 2.21 -1.07
N ASP A 80 -14.28 3.39 -1.60
CA ASP A 80 -13.32 4.17 -2.41
C ASP A 80 -12.08 4.56 -1.61
N LYS A 81 -12.24 4.91 -0.31
CA LYS A 81 -11.10 5.20 0.57
C LYS A 81 -10.21 3.99 0.75
N ILE A 82 -10.80 2.82 1.04
CA ILE A 82 -10.08 1.55 1.19
C ILE A 82 -9.32 1.22 -0.11
N ASP A 83 -9.95 1.37 -1.26
CA ASP A 83 -9.32 1.11 -2.56
C ASP A 83 -8.12 2.05 -2.81
N CYS A 84 -8.22 3.32 -2.44
CA CYS A 84 -7.11 4.27 -2.54
C CYS A 84 -5.95 3.88 -1.62
N TYR A 85 -6.21 3.56 -0.34
CA TYR A 85 -5.17 3.12 0.59
C TYR A 85 -4.51 1.81 0.16
N MET A 86 -5.26 0.86 -0.38
CA MET A 86 -4.68 -0.39 -0.88
C MET A 86 -3.84 -0.19 -2.14
N LYS A 87 -4.20 0.76 -3.01
CA LYS A 87 -3.34 1.18 -4.14
C LYS A 87 -2.08 1.91 -3.66
N GLU A 88 -2.20 2.76 -2.63
CA GLU A 88 -1.06 3.42 -1.99
C GLU A 88 -0.06 2.38 -1.46
N VAL A 89 -0.54 1.34 -0.78
CA VAL A 89 0.29 0.23 -0.28
C VAL A 89 1.13 -0.40 -1.39
N ILE A 90 0.60 -0.54 -2.60
CA ILE A 90 1.37 -1.10 -3.74
C ILE A 90 2.62 -0.26 -4.03
N TYR A 91 2.50 1.06 -4.02
CA TYR A 91 3.64 1.95 -4.29
C TYR A 91 4.61 2.02 -3.11
N LEU A 92 4.10 1.99 -1.88
CA LEU A 92 4.91 1.95 -0.68
C LEU A 92 5.74 0.65 -0.57
N ILE A 93 5.18 -0.49 -0.99
CA ILE A 93 5.91 -1.77 -1.08
C ILE A 93 7.11 -1.64 -2.04
N LYS A 94 6.91 -1.01 -3.21
CA LYS A 94 7.99 -0.78 -4.18
C LYS A 94 9.10 0.13 -3.65
N MET A 95 8.78 1.02 -2.71
CA MET A 95 9.73 1.86 -2.00
C MET A 95 10.38 1.15 -0.80
N SER A 96 9.84 0.02 -0.36
CA SER A 96 10.19 -0.66 0.89
C SER A 96 9.98 0.23 2.13
N ASP A 97 8.99 1.12 2.09
CA ASP A 97 8.61 1.98 3.21
C ASP A 97 7.59 1.28 4.11
N TYR A 98 8.07 0.37 4.95
CA TYR A 98 7.23 -0.48 5.79
C TYR A 98 6.42 0.32 6.82
N LEU A 99 6.93 1.46 7.29
CA LEU A 99 6.21 2.31 8.25
C LEU A 99 4.95 2.90 7.61
N MET A 100 5.08 3.42 6.40
CA MET A 100 3.94 3.98 5.68
C MET A 100 2.98 2.89 5.19
N ILE A 101 3.49 1.69 4.84
CA ILE A 101 2.63 0.53 4.55
C ILE A 101 1.71 0.24 5.74
N ASP A 102 2.27 0.18 6.95
CA ASP A 102 1.47 -0.09 8.16
C ASP A 102 0.41 0.99 8.41
N LYS A 103 0.75 2.26 8.19
CA LYS A 103 -0.21 3.36 8.33
C LYS A 103 -1.36 3.25 7.33
N ALA A 104 -1.05 3.11 6.04
CA ALA A 104 -2.06 3.00 4.99
C ALA A 104 -2.95 1.75 5.19
N TYR A 105 -2.34 0.62 5.54
CA TYR A 105 -3.06 -0.61 5.85
C TYR A 105 -3.99 -0.46 7.05
N LYS A 106 -3.54 0.17 8.15
CA LYS A 106 -4.38 0.44 9.32
C LYS A 106 -5.55 1.36 8.99
N LYS A 107 -5.32 2.43 8.21
CA LYS A 107 -6.40 3.29 7.70
C LYS A 107 -7.46 2.48 6.93
N ALA A 108 -7.02 1.60 6.02
CA ALA A 108 -7.94 0.73 5.28
C ALA A 108 -8.74 -0.21 6.20
N LEU A 109 -8.09 -0.85 7.18
CA LEU A 109 -8.75 -1.75 8.13
C LEU A 109 -9.76 -1.04 9.04
N MET A 110 -9.51 0.21 9.43
CA MET A 110 -10.42 0.98 10.27
C MET A 110 -11.73 1.32 9.58
N LEU A 111 -11.69 1.52 8.26
CA LEU A 111 -12.85 1.86 7.45
C LEU A 111 -13.62 0.61 6.96
N ALA A 112 -12.95 -0.54 6.93
CA ALA A 112 -13.47 -1.78 6.40
C ALA A 112 -14.45 -2.47 7.36
N ASN A 113 -15.56 -3.01 6.84
CA ASN A 113 -16.42 -3.95 7.55
C ASN A 113 -15.75 -5.31 7.72
N ASN A 114 -16.37 -6.26 8.44
CA ASN A 114 -15.73 -7.55 8.75
C ASN A 114 -15.38 -8.39 7.52
N ALA A 115 -16.19 -8.36 6.47
CA ALA A 115 -15.90 -9.06 5.21
C ALA A 115 -14.77 -8.37 4.43
N GLU A 116 -14.80 -7.05 4.36
CA GLU A 116 -13.77 -6.24 3.71
C GLU A 116 -12.43 -6.33 4.45
N LYS A 117 -12.41 -6.42 5.80
CA LYS A 117 -11.19 -6.64 6.58
C LYS A 117 -10.45 -7.90 6.15
N LEU A 118 -11.17 -8.99 5.88
CA LEU A 118 -10.57 -10.22 5.39
C LEU A 118 -9.96 -9.99 4.00
N GLN A 119 -10.68 -9.34 3.09
CA GLN A 119 -10.19 -9.03 1.75
C GLN A 119 -8.95 -8.13 1.78
N VAL A 120 -8.94 -7.11 2.64
CA VAL A 120 -7.78 -6.21 2.83
C VAL A 120 -6.56 -6.97 3.34
N LYS A 121 -6.75 -7.88 4.33
CA LYS A 121 -5.67 -8.74 4.85
C LYS A 121 -5.09 -9.66 3.77
N ASP A 122 -5.95 -10.35 3.03
CA ASP A 122 -5.53 -11.26 1.96
C ASP A 122 -4.85 -10.50 0.81
N SER A 123 -5.34 -9.31 0.47
CA SER A 123 -4.73 -8.46 -0.54
C SER A 123 -3.33 -8.02 -0.13
N LEU A 124 -3.14 -7.54 1.11
CA LEU A 124 -1.82 -7.16 1.60
C LEU A 124 -0.86 -8.35 1.61
N LYS A 125 -1.31 -9.51 2.13
CA LYS A 125 -0.53 -10.74 2.14
C LYS A 125 -0.04 -11.08 0.73
N LYS A 126 -0.96 -11.10 -0.24
CA LYS A 126 -0.63 -11.40 -1.64
C LYS A 126 0.38 -10.41 -2.21
N LEU A 127 0.18 -9.10 -2.04
CA LEU A 127 1.08 -8.06 -2.54
C LEU A 127 2.51 -8.22 -1.99
N LEU A 128 2.65 -8.50 -0.69
CA LEU A 128 3.95 -8.70 -0.07
C LEU A 128 4.61 -10.01 -0.56
N LEU A 129 3.86 -11.09 -0.71
CA LEU A 129 4.39 -12.36 -1.24
C LEU A 129 4.84 -12.22 -2.70
N ASP A 130 4.07 -11.54 -3.53
CA ASP A 130 4.41 -11.29 -4.93
C ASP A 130 5.70 -10.44 -5.04
N GLN A 131 5.85 -9.42 -4.18
CA GLN A 131 7.07 -8.61 -4.16
C GLN A 131 8.28 -9.40 -3.65
N ALA A 132 8.11 -10.25 -2.64
CA ALA A 132 9.18 -11.13 -2.16
C ALA A 132 9.63 -12.11 -3.27
N ALA A 133 8.68 -12.70 -3.99
CA ALA A 133 8.97 -13.57 -5.13
C ALA A 133 9.70 -12.84 -6.27
N GLU A 134 9.36 -11.56 -6.50
CA GLU A 134 10.07 -10.73 -7.49
C GLU A 134 11.52 -10.47 -7.07
N TYR A 135 11.77 -10.20 -5.78
CA TYR A 135 13.13 -10.06 -5.26
C TYR A 135 13.92 -11.37 -5.30
N ASP A 136 13.27 -12.51 -5.03
CA ASP A 136 13.91 -13.83 -5.15
C ASP A 136 14.36 -14.10 -6.59
N LYS A 137 13.50 -13.81 -7.60
CA LYS A 137 13.85 -13.93 -9.01
C LYS A 137 15.03 -13.04 -9.41
N LYS A 138 15.17 -11.87 -8.79
CA LYS A 138 16.28 -10.94 -9.01
C LYS A 138 17.52 -11.26 -8.15
N ASN A 139 17.54 -12.36 -7.42
CA ASN A 139 18.58 -12.74 -6.44
C ASN A 139 18.82 -11.69 -5.34
N GLN A 140 17.85 -10.83 -5.07
CA GLN A 140 17.91 -9.82 -3.99
C GLN A 140 17.46 -10.43 -2.66
N ARG A 141 18.15 -11.51 -2.22
CA ARG A 141 17.78 -12.35 -1.09
C ARG A 141 17.59 -11.59 0.22
N SER A 142 18.37 -10.53 0.46
CA SER A 142 18.23 -9.72 1.68
C SER A 142 16.89 -8.97 1.72
N LYS A 143 16.43 -8.43 0.57
CA LYS A 143 15.14 -7.74 0.50
C LYS A 143 13.97 -8.71 0.60
N SER A 144 14.08 -9.88 -0.02
CA SER A 144 13.08 -10.95 0.10
C SER A 144 12.95 -11.41 1.56
N ALA A 145 14.08 -11.64 2.25
CA ALA A 145 14.08 -12.00 3.67
C ALA A 145 13.37 -10.95 4.54
N GLN A 146 13.63 -9.67 4.34
CA GLN A 146 12.97 -8.58 5.07
C GLN A 146 11.44 -8.61 4.91
N ILE A 147 10.94 -8.90 3.71
CA ILE A 147 9.48 -9.01 3.50
C ILE A 147 8.92 -10.23 4.23
N TYR A 148 9.59 -11.38 4.17
CA TYR A 148 9.12 -12.58 4.87
C TYR A 148 9.17 -12.39 6.40
N GLU A 149 10.20 -11.73 6.94
CA GLU A 149 10.27 -11.34 8.35
C GLU A 149 9.06 -10.48 8.74
N ARG A 150 8.76 -9.47 7.92
CA ARG A 150 7.62 -8.60 8.15
C ARG A 150 6.29 -9.34 8.11
N LEU A 151 6.09 -10.22 7.14
CA LEU A 151 4.88 -11.05 7.03
C LEU A 151 4.66 -11.93 8.27
N ILE A 152 5.72 -12.52 8.83
CA ILE A 152 5.63 -13.36 10.03
C ILE A 152 5.20 -12.55 11.26
N GLU A 153 5.61 -11.28 11.36
CA GLU A 153 5.22 -10.39 12.45
C GLU A 153 3.75 -9.94 12.37
N MET A 154 3.17 -9.95 11.17
CA MET A 154 1.80 -9.50 10.95
C MET A 154 0.77 -10.58 11.30
N PRO A 155 -0.40 -10.21 11.90
CA PRO A 155 -1.47 -11.15 12.23
C PRO A 155 -2.36 -11.46 11.01
N ILE A 156 -1.76 -11.74 9.86
CA ILE A 156 -2.45 -12.01 8.59
C ILE A 156 -2.18 -13.41 8.04
N LEU A 157 -1.29 -14.15 8.69
CA LEU A 157 -0.93 -15.52 8.31
C LEU A 157 -1.62 -16.53 9.21
N ASN A 158 -2.06 -17.64 8.63
CA ASN A 158 -2.38 -18.82 9.41
C ASN A 158 -1.10 -19.56 9.88
N ASP A 159 -1.24 -20.55 10.74
CA ASP A 159 -0.10 -21.25 11.35
C ASP A 159 0.73 -22.04 10.33
N GLU A 160 0.09 -22.63 9.33
CA GLU A 160 0.75 -23.37 8.27
C GLU A 160 1.55 -22.46 7.37
N GLU A 161 0.95 -21.35 6.91
CA GLU A 161 1.60 -20.30 6.12
C GLU A 161 2.80 -19.71 6.87
N ARG A 162 2.62 -19.47 8.18
CA ARG A 162 3.70 -18.95 9.04
C ARG A 162 4.87 -19.92 9.12
N LYS A 163 4.63 -21.21 9.33
CA LYS A 163 5.67 -22.25 9.35
C LYS A 163 6.39 -22.34 8.00
N GLU A 164 5.64 -22.30 6.90
CA GLU A 164 6.22 -22.32 5.55
C GLU A 164 7.15 -21.13 5.32
N LEU A 165 6.73 -19.91 5.70
CA LEU A 165 7.57 -18.72 5.58
C LEU A 165 8.79 -18.75 6.50
N MET A 166 8.68 -19.29 7.72
CA MET A 166 9.83 -19.49 8.62
C MET A 166 10.85 -20.46 8.01
N ASN A 167 10.41 -21.55 7.36
CA ASN A 167 11.29 -22.46 6.66
C ASN A 167 12.00 -21.78 5.48
N LYS A 168 11.28 -20.96 4.68
CA LYS A 168 11.88 -20.16 3.60
C LYS A 168 12.92 -19.20 4.14
N LEU A 169 12.61 -18.51 5.25
CA LEU A 169 13.54 -17.60 5.91
C LEU A 169 14.78 -18.28 6.45
N ALA A 170 14.65 -19.44 7.06
CA ALA A 170 15.79 -20.23 7.51
C ALA A 170 16.74 -20.54 6.35
N GLY A 171 16.19 -21.02 5.22
CA GLY A 171 16.97 -21.28 4.02
C GLY A 171 17.62 -20.04 3.40
N LEU A 172 16.93 -18.90 3.39
CA LEU A 172 17.47 -17.63 2.89
C LEU A 172 18.59 -17.10 3.79
N ASN A 173 18.40 -17.11 5.11
CA ASN A 173 19.40 -16.66 6.07
C ASN A 173 20.64 -17.54 6.05
N SER A 174 20.49 -18.86 5.87
CA SER A 174 21.63 -19.77 5.64
C SER A 174 22.42 -19.37 4.40
N LYS A 175 21.77 -19.10 3.26
CA LYS A 175 22.40 -18.63 2.01
C LYS A 175 23.04 -17.24 2.12
N LEU A 176 22.57 -16.41 3.06
CA LEU A 176 23.12 -15.09 3.37
C LEU A 176 24.27 -15.15 4.41
N GLY A 177 24.63 -16.33 4.92
CA GLY A 177 25.62 -16.50 5.99
C GLY A 177 25.13 -16.08 7.38
N ARG A 178 23.84 -15.80 7.56
CA ARG A 178 23.23 -15.41 8.83
C ARG A 178 22.81 -16.66 9.62
N LEU A 179 23.78 -17.49 10.01
CA LEU A 179 23.52 -18.82 10.59
C LEU A 179 22.71 -18.75 11.89
N LYS A 180 22.93 -17.74 12.74
CA LYS A 180 22.16 -17.57 13.99
C LYS A 180 20.67 -17.36 13.71
N ASP A 181 20.34 -16.53 12.73
CA ASP A 181 18.96 -16.26 12.36
C ASP A 181 18.32 -17.48 11.68
N ALA A 182 19.06 -18.20 10.84
CA ALA A 182 18.60 -19.45 10.24
C ALA A 182 18.23 -20.48 11.32
N MET A 183 19.12 -20.73 12.27
CA MET A 183 18.85 -21.65 13.39
C MET A 183 17.66 -21.20 14.27
N ARG A 184 17.51 -19.89 14.49
CA ARG A 184 16.37 -19.34 15.23
C ARG A 184 15.05 -19.68 14.55
N TYR A 185 14.92 -19.48 13.25
CA TYR A 185 13.69 -19.79 12.51
C TYR A 185 13.42 -21.31 12.47
N GLU A 186 14.44 -22.15 12.29
CA GLU A 186 14.30 -23.61 12.37
C GLU A 186 13.78 -24.06 13.73
N GLN A 187 14.25 -23.47 14.82
CA GLN A 187 13.75 -23.76 16.16
C GLN A 187 12.31 -23.30 16.36
N MET A 188 11.94 -22.12 15.81
CA MET A 188 10.57 -21.60 15.89
C MET A 188 9.57 -22.52 15.17
N VAL A 189 9.95 -23.10 14.03
CA VAL A 189 9.10 -24.07 13.30
C VAL A 189 8.82 -25.32 14.12
N LYS A 190 9.81 -25.79 14.90
CA LYS A 190 9.70 -27.00 15.73
C LYS A 190 8.89 -26.79 17.00
N ARG A 191 8.71 -25.57 17.46
CA ARG A 191 7.90 -25.26 18.65
C ARG A 191 6.42 -25.29 18.31
N PRO A 192 5.56 -25.84 19.19
CA PRO A 192 4.12 -25.66 19.04
C PRO A 192 3.81 -24.15 19.03
N ILE A 193 2.96 -23.72 18.11
CA ILE A 193 2.54 -22.31 18.08
C ILE A 193 1.61 -22.13 19.28
N GLU A 194 2.10 -21.49 20.34
CA GLU A 194 1.24 -21.04 21.42
C GLU A 194 0.35 -19.94 20.87
N HIS A 195 -0.94 -20.23 20.71
CA HIS A 195 -1.96 -19.25 20.36
C HIS A 195 -2.03 -18.21 21.49
N LYS A 196 -1.22 -17.16 21.44
CA LYS A 196 -1.62 -15.93 22.09
C LYS A 196 -2.89 -15.48 21.36
N ARG A 197 -4.04 -15.64 22.02
CA ARG A 197 -5.31 -15.03 21.57
C ARG A 197 -5.05 -13.53 21.46
N GLN A 198 -4.61 -13.09 20.31
CA GLN A 198 -4.61 -11.68 19.94
C GLN A 198 -6.05 -11.39 19.55
N ASP A 199 -6.80 -10.78 20.48
CA ASP A 199 -8.10 -10.22 20.17
C ASP A 199 -7.88 -9.17 19.08
N PRO A 200 -8.36 -9.39 17.83
CA PRO A 200 -8.19 -8.45 16.74
C PRO A 200 -8.84 -7.09 17.04
N GLU A 201 -9.78 -7.04 17.98
CA GLU A 201 -10.39 -5.79 18.47
C GLU A 201 -9.43 -4.93 19.30
N ASN A 202 -8.39 -5.50 19.92
CA ASN A 202 -7.50 -4.78 20.82
C ASN A 202 -6.38 -4.02 20.08
N GLU A 203 -6.02 -4.42 18.87
CA GLU A 203 -5.02 -3.67 18.06
C GLU A 203 -5.63 -2.40 17.44
N VAL A 204 -6.90 -2.46 17.04
CA VAL A 204 -7.60 -1.31 16.47
C VAL A 204 -7.89 -0.24 17.53
N ARG A 205 -8.09 -0.63 18.81
CA ARG A 205 -8.35 0.30 19.92
C ARG A 205 -7.12 1.09 20.37
N LYS A 206 -5.91 0.66 20.03
CA LYS A 206 -4.66 1.33 20.44
C LYS A 206 -4.24 2.50 19.55
N VAL A 207 -4.88 2.67 18.41
CA VAL A 207 -4.60 3.79 17.48
C VAL A 207 -5.83 4.69 17.47
N SER A 208 -5.70 5.90 18.02
CA SER A 208 -6.78 6.88 17.97
C SER A 208 -6.93 7.45 16.56
N PHE A 209 -8.13 7.95 16.22
CA PHE A 209 -8.36 8.63 14.95
C PHE A 209 -7.46 9.86 14.79
N GLU A 210 -7.13 10.51 15.92
CA GLU A 210 -6.22 11.65 15.98
C GLU A 210 -4.79 11.28 15.57
N ASP A 211 -4.30 10.09 15.96
CA ASP A 211 -2.97 9.61 15.59
C ASP A 211 -2.80 9.32 14.09
N LEU A 212 -3.91 9.16 13.37
CA LEU A 212 -3.94 8.88 11.94
C LEU A 212 -4.27 10.11 11.08
N GLY A 213 -4.54 11.26 11.70
CA GLY A 213 -4.92 12.49 10.98
C GLY A 213 -6.28 12.36 10.27
N ILE A 214 -7.21 11.55 10.82
CA ILE A 214 -8.56 11.38 10.31
C ILE A 214 -9.50 12.22 11.18
N ASP A 215 -9.92 13.38 10.67
CA ASP A 215 -10.94 14.18 11.35
C ASP A 215 -12.28 13.46 11.38
N ARG A 216 -12.95 13.52 12.52
CA ARG A 216 -14.34 13.04 12.63
C ARG A 216 -15.23 13.98 11.84
N VAL A 217 -15.86 13.47 10.81
CA VAL A 217 -17.01 14.09 10.13
C VAL A 217 -18.30 13.74 10.86
#